data_c5af2b81cdf218545480d6c45f46f4a2
#
_entry.id   c5af2b81cdf218545480d6c45f46f4a2
#
_cell.length_a   1.000
_cell.length_b   1.000
_cell.length_c   1.000
_cell.angle_alpha   90.00
_cell.angle_beta   90.00
_cell.angle_gamma   90.00
#
_symmetry.space_group_name_H-M   'P 1'
#
loop_
_entity.id
_entity.type
_entity.pdbx_description
1 polymer ?
#
loop_
_entity_poly.entity_id
_entity_poly.type
_entity_poly.pdbx_seq_one_letter_code
_entity_poly.pdbx_strand_id
1 'polypeptide(L)'
;MGSIENNNSSENMHNISFGKISSTKSPNEIRKESFLTWLKDIFCPNFKYTSIIFILSCIDLITYIITLFFGIKRTNSELLAPLYQTLDLFGMKIPAKIYRGQIHRLILFGILHANLVHLISNLFSQIILGFFLEDLIGNFKLSILYLVSNIFGGLFSSVMNQAAGVGASVAIFGILGGFFGFTVINWEAVKNNFNYLINLIFLIIIVIANASIGAGSETIDNFGHLGGLIYGFLFIFVLIEPKNGNRSSLWMEFDAWKKYAVILICASIALLVIVFWLFQNH
;
A
#
# COMPACT_ATOMS: atom_id res chain seq x y z
N MET A 1 -16.95 40.13 19.49
CA MET A 1 -16.81 39.82 18.06
C MET A 1 -15.64 38.84 17.90
N GLY A 2 -15.86 37.59 17.47
CA GLY A 2 -14.82 36.63 17.27
C GLY A 2 -15.17 35.20 17.73
N SER A 3 -16.21 34.62 17.20
CA SER A 3 -16.56 33.22 17.40
C SER A 3 -17.20 32.67 16.13
N ILE A 4 -16.41 32.33 15.11
CA ILE A 4 -16.81 31.48 13.96
C ILE A 4 -15.51 31.06 13.25
N GLU A 5 -14.90 29.92 13.65
CA GLU A 5 -13.92 29.20 12.80
C GLU A 5 -13.55 27.78 13.29
N ASN A 6 -14.37 27.14 14.13
CA ASN A 6 -13.99 25.83 14.69
C ASN A 6 -14.88 24.63 14.28
N ASN A 7 -15.76 24.74 13.29
CA ASN A 7 -16.68 23.66 12.96
C ASN A 7 -16.35 22.83 11.71
N ASN A 8 -15.33 23.20 10.91
CA ASN A 8 -15.11 22.52 9.62
C ASN A 8 -14.18 21.28 9.68
N SER A 9 -13.45 21.06 10.76
CA SER A 9 -12.51 19.93 10.83
C SER A 9 -13.13 18.65 11.39
N SER A 10 -14.14 18.76 12.26
CA SER A 10 -14.87 17.60 12.78
C SER A 10 -15.88 17.04 11.78
N GLU A 11 -16.50 17.89 10.95
CA GLU A 11 -17.44 17.46 9.90
C GLU A 11 -16.76 16.63 8.81
N ASN A 12 -15.50 16.92 8.46
CA ASN A 12 -14.77 16.16 7.44
C ASN A 12 -14.41 14.73 7.88
N MET A 13 -14.28 14.47 9.18
CA MET A 13 -13.98 13.11 9.69
C MET A 13 -15.24 12.26 9.88
N HIS A 14 -16.41 12.86 10.13
CA HIS A 14 -17.69 12.14 10.14
C HIS A 14 -18.14 11.68 8.75
N ASN A 15 -17.57 12.25 7.69
CA ASN A 15 -17.89 11.94 6.31
C ASN A 15 -16.94 10.93 5.64
N ILE A 16 -16.00 10.31 6.37
CA ILE A 16 -15.22 9.19 5.87
C ILE A 16 -16.11 7.94 5.96
N SER A 17 -16.96 7.75 4.98
CA SER A 17 -17.70 6.50 4.81
C SER A 17 -17.26 5.83 3.53
N PHE A 18 -16.95 4.55 3.60
CA PHE A 18 -16.97 3.68 2.44
C PHE A 18 -18.39 3.73 1.85
N GLY A 19 -18.51 4.35 0.68
CA GLY A 19 -19.79 4.53 0.03
C GLY A 19 -20.80 5.31 0.91
N LYS A 20 -20.97 6.61 0.69
CA LYS A 20 -22.19 7.27 1.09
C LYS A 20 -23.34 6.54 0.38
N ILE A 21 -23.92 5.51 1.01
CA ILE A 21 -25.30 5.19 0.77
C ILE A 21 -26.03 6.41 1.35
N SER A 22 -26.23 7.40 0.50
CA SER A 22 -26.95 8.62 0.86
C SER A 22 -28.36 8.19 1.28
N SER A 23 -28.60 8.17 2.59
CA SER A 23 -29.93 7.92 3.17
C SER A 23 -30.96 9.02 2.82
N THR A 24 -30.59 9.93 1.92
CA THR A 24 -31.42 11.06 1.46
C THR A 24 -32.01 10.89 0.06
N LYS A 25 -31.66 9.82 -0.67
CA LYS A 25 -32.25 9.56 -1.99
C LYS A 25 -33.58 8.83 -1.85
N SER A 26 -34.59 9.32 -2.59
CA SER A 26 -35.90 8.65 -2.65
C SER A 26 -35.79 7.26 -3.29
N PRO A 27 -36.68 6.29 -2.96
CA PRO A 27 -36.67 4.96 -3.56
C PRO A 27 -36.72 4.95 -5.11
N ASN A 28 -37.24 6.01 -5.72
CA ASN A 28 -37.30 6.17 -7.17
C ASN A 28 -36.00 6.67 -7.79
N GLU A 29 -35.13 7.32 -7.04
CA GLU A 29 -33.79 7.74 -7.51
C GLU A 29 -32.80 6.58 -7.44
N ILE A 30 -32.92 5.69 -6.45
CA ILE A 30 -32.11 4.48 -6.32
C ILE A 30 -32.33 3.53 -7.51
N ARG A 31 -33.52 3.51 -8.09
CA ARG A 31 -33.89 2.63 -9.21
C ARG A 31 -33.27 3.01 -10.55
N LYS A 32 -32.70 4.22 -10.69
CA LYS A 32 -32.11 4.75 -11.92
C LYS A 32 -30.56 4.74 -11.91
N GLU A 33 -29.94 4.41 -10.82
CA GLU A 33 -28.48 4.32 -10.80
C GLU A 33 -28.03 3.10 -11.60
N SER A 34 -27.10 3.32 -12.55
CA SER A 34 -26.51 2.21 -13.28
C SER A 34 -25.69 1.36 -12.29
N PHE A 35 -25.64 0.04 -12.49
CA PHE A 35 -24.80 -0.88 -11.71
C PHE A 35 -23.34 -0.39 -11.62
N LEU A 36 -22.84 0.22 -12.68
CA LEU A 36 -21.50 0.82 -12.71
C LEU A 36 -21.35 2.01 -11.79
N THR A 37 -22.38 2.85 -11.66
CA THR A 37 -22.38 3.98 -10.72
C THR A 37 -22.38 3.48 -9.27
N TRP A 38 -23.20 2.47 -8.99
CA TRP A 38 -23.24 1.82 -7.68
C TRP A 38 -21.89 1.16 -7.31
N LEU A 39 -21.25 0.45 -8.25
CA LEU A 39 -19.91 -0.10 -8.04
C LEU A 39 -18.87 1.01 -7.78
N LYS A 40 -18.91 2.09 -8.55
CA LYS A 40 -18.03 3.24 -8.38
C LYS A 40 -18.19 3.86 -6.99
N ASP A 41 -19.41 4.04 -6.53
CA ASP A 41 -19.69 4.66 -5.23
C ASP A 41 -19.28 3.78 -4.05
N ILE A 42 -19.26 2.44 -4.23
CA ILE A 42 -18.76 1.50 -3.23
C ILE A 42 -17.23 1.41 -3.22
N PHE A 43 -16.61 1.20 -4.39
CA PHE A 43 -15.19 0.87 -4.47
C PHE A 43 -14.28 2.09 -4.67
N CYS A 44 -14.80 3.15 -5.28
CA CYS A 44 -14.00 4.32 -5.64
C CYS A 44 -14.83 5.62 -5.52
N PRO A 45 -15.38 5.96 -4.33
CA PRO A 45 -16.30 7.11 -4.17
C PRO A 45 -15.66 8.43 -4.60
N ASN A 46 -14.34 8.57 -4.46
CA ASN A 46 -13.57 9.78 -4.77
C ASN A 46 -12.60 9.59 -5.94
N PHE A 47 -12.93 8.69 -6.87
CA PHE A 47 -12.08 8.41 -8.02
C PHE A 47 -11.74 9.67 -8.82
N LYS A 48 -10.44 9.88 -9.02
CA LYS A 48 -9.88 10.93 -9.88
C LYS A 48 -8.84 10.32 -10.81
N TYR A 49 -8.81 10.72 -12.06
CA TYR A 49 -7.77 10.30 -13.01
C TYR A 49 -6.36 10.75 -12.61
N THR A 50 -6.27 11.77 -11.75
CA THR A 50 -5.02 12.27 -11.16
C THR A 50 -4.62 11.54 -9.89
N SER A 51 -5.38 10.53 -9.47
CA SER A 51 -5.04 9.68 -8.33
C SER A 51 -3.75 8.94 -8.61
N ILE A 52 -2.84 8.92 -7.64
CA ILE A 52 -1.60 8.15 -7.75
C ILE A 52 -1.88 6.66 -7.83
N ILE A 53 -2.91 6.18 -7.11
CA ILE A 53 -3.31 4.76 -7.16
C ILE A 53 -3.80 4.36 -8.54
N PHE A 54 -4.57 5.22 -9.20
CA PHE A 54 -4.98 4.96 -10.59
C PHE A 54 -3.78 4.89 -11.54
N ILE A 55 -2.85 5.84 -11.40
CA ILE A 55 -1.62 5.89 -12.22
C ILE A 55 -0.77 4.64 -12.01
N LEU A 56 -0.53 4.24 -10.75
CA LEU A 56 0.22 3.02 -10.42
C LEU A 56 -0.47 1.77 -10.97
N SER A 57 -1.78 1.67 -10.83
CA SER A 57 -2.57 0.55 -11.38
C SER A 57 -2.47 0.46 -12.92
N CYS A 58 -2.45 1.59 -13.60
CA CYS A 58 -2.19 1.63 -15.05
C CYS A 58 -0.76 1.18 -15.39
N ILE A 59 0.24 1.60 -14.62
CA ILE A 59 1.63 1.18 -14.79
C ILE A 59 1.75 -0.34 -14.62
N ASP A 60 1.15 -0.91 -13.58
CA ASP A 60 1.15 -2.35 -13.31
C ASP A 60 0.55 -3.14 -14.49
N LEU A 61 -0.62 -2.69 -14.97
CA LEU A 61 -1.31 -3.33 -16.11
C LEU A 61 -0.48 -3.24 -17.39
N ILE A 62 0.03 -2.04 -17.73
CA ILE A 62 0.83 -1.81 -18.93
C ILE A 62 2.11 -2.64 -18.87
N THR A 63 2.82 -2.62 -17.75
CA THR A 63 4.07 -3.40 -17.57
C THR A 63 3.80 -4.89 -17.71
N TYR A 64 2.71 -5.39 -17.12
CA TYR A 64 2.31 -6.79 -17.28
C TYR A 64 2.04 -7.15 -18.74
N ILE A 65 1.26 -6.35 -19.46
CA ILE A 65 1.00 -6.56 -20.89
C ILE A 65 2.32 -6.59 -21.67
N ILE A 66 3.22 -5.63 -21.43
CA ILE A 66 4.52 -5.60 -22.09
C ILE A 66 5.30 -6.89 -21.83
N THR A 67 5.35 -7.37 -20.57
CA THR A 67 6.09 -8.61 -20.25
C THR A 67 5.56 -9.84 -20.96
N LEU A 68 4.24 -9.91 -21.25
CA LEU A 68 3.66 -11.01 -22.03
C LEU A 68 4.12 -11.03 -23.48
N PHE A 69 4.41 -9.86 -24.10
CA PHE A 69 4.94 -9.81 -25.47
C PHE A 69 6.34 -10.42 -25.62
N PHE A 70 7.14 -10.45 -24.51
CA PHE A 70 8.47 -11.08 -24.52
C PHE A 70 8.42 -12.59 -24.31
N GLY A 71 7.24 -13.16 -24.09
CA GLY A 71 7.01 -14.59 -24.00
C GLY A 71 6.17 -15.00 -22.80
N ILE A 72 5.35 -16.01 -23.04
CA ILE A 72 4.43 -16.58 -22.08
C ILE A 72 4.87 -18.00 -21.73
N LYS A 73 4.91 -18.33 -20.44
CA LYS A 73 5.20 -19.66 -19.93
C LYS A 73 4.07 -20.61 -20.33
N ARG A 74 4.42 -21.68 -21.04
CA ARG A 74 3.46 -22.73 -21.40
C ARG A 74 3.27 -23.68 -20.23
N THR A 75 2.30 -23.43 -19.39
CA THR A 75 1.92 -24.28 -18.25
C THR A 75 0.40 -24.24 -18.06
N ASN A 76 -0.15 -25.34 -17.58
CA ASN A 76 -1.58 -25.43 -17.25
C ASN A 76 -1.90 -24.90 -15.83
N SER A 77 -0.89 -24.65 -15.02
CA SER A 77 -1.06 -24.24 -13.62
C SER A 77 -1.11 -22.73 -13.41
N GLU A 78 -0.60 -21.94 -14.36
CA GLU A 78 -0.51 -20.48 -14.20
C GLU A 78 -1.10 -19.78 -15.42
N LEU A 79 -2.12 -18.97 -15.20
CA LEU A 79 -2.79 -18.25 -16.29
C LEU A 79 -1.96 -17.05 -16.74
N LEU A 80 -1.55 -17.05 -18.03
CA LEU A 80 -0.82 -15.95 -18.69
C LEU A 80 0.42 -15.51 -17.89
N ALA A 81 1.28 -16.47 -17.50
CA ALA A 81 2.51 -16.18 -16.79
C ALA A 81 3.63 -15.72 -17.74
N PRO A 82 4.26 -14.54 -17.52
CA PRO A 82 5.48 -14.16 -18.23
C PRO A 82 6.61 -15.15 -17.98
N LEU A 83 7.57 -15.24 -18.92
CA LEU A 83 8.76 -16.04 -18.71
C LEU A 83 9.61 -15.50 -17.56
N TYR A 84 10.26 -16.39 -16.80
CA TYR A 84 11.18 -16.00 -15.73
C TYR A 84 12.29 -15.07 -16.24
N GLN A 85 12.86 -15.38 -17.41
CA GLN A 85 13.90 -14.56 -18.04
C GLN A 85 13.40 -13.15 -18.36
N THR A 86 12.14 -13.02 -18.75
CA THR A 86 11.51 -11.72 -18.99
C THR A 86 11.38 -10.93 -17.69
N LEU A 87 10.87 -11.54 -16.63
CA LEU A 87 10.77 -10.89 -15.32
C LEU A 87 12.14 -10.47 -14.77
N ASP A 88 13.16 -11.31 -14.96
CA ASP A 88 14.55 -11.00 -14.60
C ASP A 88 15.10 -9.81 -15.39
N LEU A 89 14.87 -9.77 -16.70
CA LEU A 89 15.28 -8.66 -17.58
C LEU A 89 14.62 -7.33 -17.15
N PHE A 90 13.34 -7.36 -16.77
CA PHE A 90 12.57 -6.18 -16.37
C PHE A 90 12.81 -5.75 -14.93
N GLY A 91 13.63 -6.46 -14.15
CA GLY A 91 14.06 -6.00 -12.84
C GLY A 91 13.37 -6.70 -11.66
N MET A 92 12.98 -7.98 -11.82
CA MET A 92 12.54 -8.83 -10.71
C MET A 92 13.53 -8.79 -9.55
N LYS A 93 13.05 -8.76 -8.32
CA LYS A 93 13.88 -8.84 -7.11
C LYS A 93 14.64 -10.17 -7.11
N ILE A 94 15.94 -10.11 -7.22
CA ILE A 94 16.86 -11.25 -7.08
C ILE A 94 17.97 -10.78 -6.12
N PRO A 95 17.99 -11.26 -4.86
CA PRO A 95 18.94 -10.79 -3.85
C PRO A 95 20.39 -10.83 -4.32
N ALA A 96 20.84 -11.92 -4.92
CA ALA A 96 22.21 -12.03 -5.44
C ALA A 96 22.57 -10.95 -6.48
N LYS A 97 21.62 -10.47 -7.29
CA LYS A 97 21.84 -9.37 -8.25
C LYS A 97 21.81 -8.00 -7.58
N ILE A 98 20.95 -7.85 -6.56
CA ILE A 98 20.89 -6.63 -5.76
C ILE A 98 22.22 -6.45 -5.02
N TYR A 99 22.76 -7.50 -4.42
CA TYR A 99 24.09 -7.49 -3.77
C TYR A 99 25.23 -7.13 -4.73
N ARG A 100 25.08 -7.41 -6.02
CA ARG A 100 26.01 -6.98 -7.07
C ARG A 100 25.77 -5.58 -7.60
N GLY A 101 24.98 -4.75 -6.90
CA GLY A 101 24.72 -3.35 -7.22
C GLY A 101 23.53 -3.08 -8.12
N GLN A 102 22.70 -4.07 -8.49
CA GLN A 102 21.48 -3.86 -9.29
C GLN A 102 20.33 -3.35 -8.40
N ILE A 103 20.54 -2.20 -7.74
CA ILE A 103 19.59 -1.61 -6.76
C ILE A 103 18.26 -1.15 -7.38
N HIS A 104 18.23 -0.89 -8.72
CA HIS A 104 16.99 -0.58 -9.45
C HIS A 104 15.92 -1.67 -9.29
N ARG A 105 16.32 -2.91 -9.01
CA ARG A 105 15.42 -4.03 -8.75
C ARG A 105 14.55 -3.83 -7.51
N LEU A 106 15.02 -3.02 -6.54
CA LEU A 106 14.22 -2.66 -5.35
C LEU A 106 13.04 -1.73 -5.67
N ILE A 107 13.03 -1.12 -6.86
CA ILE A 107 11.92 -0.30 -7.34
C ILE A 107 11.08 -1.10 -8.33
N LEU A 108 11.73 -1.71 -9.35
CA LEU A 108 11.04 -2.27 -10.50
C LEU A 108 10.28 -3.55 -10.18
N PHE A 109 10.71 -4.36 -9.21
CA PHE A 109 10.02 -5.60 -8.87
C PHE A 109 8.55 -5.37 -8.45
N GLY A 110 8.25 -4.19 -7.86
CA GLY A 110 6.93 -3.82 -7.39
C GLY A 110 5.89 -3.56 -8.49
N ILE A 111 6.31 -3.38 -9.75
CA ILE A 111 5.42 -3.21 -10.90
C ILE A 111 5.33 -4.44 -11.80
N LEU A 112 6.04 -5.52 -11.45
CA LEU A 112 6.04 -6.78 -12.20
C LEU A 112 5.05 -7.78 -11.58
N HIS A 113 4.45 -8.65 -12.38
CA HIS A 113 3.50 -9.65 -11.87
C HIS A 113 3.78 -11.03 -12.47
N ALA A 114 3.69 -12.07 -11.63
CA ALA A 114 4.05 -13.43 -11.99
C ALA A 114 3.00 -14.09 -12.92
N ASN A 115 1.72 -13.73 -12.80
CA ASN A 115 0.63 -14.24 -13.63
C ASN A 115 -0.60 -13.33 -13.52
N LEU A 116 -1.64 -13.60 -14.31
CA LEU A 116 -2.86 -12.78 -14.37
C LEU A 116 -3.61 -12.75 -13.02
N VAL A 117 -3.69 -13.85 -12.30
CA VAL A 117 -4.37 -13.91 -11.00
C VAL A 117 -3.65 -13.02 -9.99
N HIS A 118 -2.31 -13.08 -9.98
CA HIS A 118 -1.47 -12.22 -9.14
C HIS A 118 -1.66 -10.73 -9.45
N LEU A 119 -1.70 -10.36 -10.74
CA LEU A 119 -2.00 -8.98 -11.15
C LEU A 119 -3.37 -8.51 -10.66
N ILE A 120 -4.43 -9.30 -10.94
CA ILE A 120 -5.80 -8.92 -10.59
C ILE A 120 -5.94 -8.76 -9.07
N SER A 121 -5.40 -9.68 -8.28
CA SER A 121 -5.46 -9.61 -6.83
C SER A 121 -4.72 -8.39 -6.26
N ASN A 122 -3.55 -8.06 -6.81
CA ASN A 122 -2.81 -6.86 -6.44
C ASN A 122 -3.57 -5.58 -6.82
N LEU A 123 -4.08 -5.47 -8.06
CA LEU A 123 -4.86 -4.33 -8.51
C LEU A 123 -6.11 -4.12 -7.64
N PHE A 124 -6.82 -5.19 -7.30
CA PHE A 124 -7.99 -5.13 -6.44
C PHE A 124 -7.65 -4.55 -5.05
N SER A 125 -6.62 -5.10 -4.40
CA SER A 125 -6.18 -4.62 -3.09
C SER A 125 -5.63 -3.20 -3.16
N GLN A 126 -4.82 -2.89 -4.18
CA GLN A 126 -4.22 -1.57 -4.39
C GLN A 126 -5.28 -0.49 -4.57
N ILE A 127 -6.31 -0.76 -5.37
CA ILE A 127 -7.42 0.16 -5.62
C ILE A 127 -8.18 0.42 -4.33
N ILE A 128 -8.62 -0.62 -3.62
CA ILE A 128 -9.45 -0.48 -2.42
C ILE A 128 -8.67 0.22 -1.30
N LEU A 129 -7.49 -0.31 -0.93
CA LEU A 129 -6.71 0.27 0.16
C LEU A 129 -6.14 1.64 -0.22
N GLY A 130 -5.65 1.72 -1.46
CA GLY A 130 -4.94 2.90 -1.90
C GLY A 130 -5.82 4.13 -2.00
N PHE A 131 -6.99 4.05 -2.65
CA PHE A 131 -7.91 5.19 -2.73
C PHE A 131 -8.37 5.67 -1.35
N PHE A 132 -8.62 4.73 -0.43
CA PHE A 132 -9.03 5.11 0.92
C PHE A 132 -7.91 5.85 1.66
N LEU A 133 -6.67 5.38 1.62
CA LEU A 133 -5.55 6.08 2.27
C LEU A 133 -5.20 7.37 1.55
N GLU A 134 -5.33 7.42 0.21
CA GLU A 134 -5.12 8.63 -0.59
C GLU A 134 -6.02 9.78 -0.15
N ASP A 135 -7.30 9.50 0.12
CA ASP A 135 -8.24 10.50 0.65
C ASP A 135 -7.84 11.02 2.04
N LEU A 136 -7.20 10.20 2.85
CA LEU A 136 -6.79 10.56 4.21
C LEU A 136 -5.53 11.42 4.24
N ILE A 137 -4.52 11.07 3.42
CA ILE A 137 -3.18 11.67 3.50
C ILE A 137 -2.77 12.45 2.25
N GLY A 138 -3.49 12.28 1.15
CA GLY A 138 -3.24 12.93 -0.16
C GLY A 138 -2.22 12.20 -1.03
N ASN A 139 -2.26 12.47 -2.35
CA ASN A 139 -1.48 11.79 -3.39
C ASN A 139 0.02 11.79 -3.13
N PHE A 140 0.58 12.94 -2.78
CA PHE A 140 2.03 13.10 -2.62
C PHE A 140 2.58 12.24 -1.48
N LYS A 141 1.92 12.26 -0.31
CA LYS A 141 2.34 11.48 0.85
C LYS A 141 2.16 9.98 0.61
N LEU A 142 1.07 9.59 -0.08
CA LEU A 142 0.85 8.20 -0.45
C LEU A 142 1.91 7.71 -1.46
N SER A 143 2.31 8.54 -2.43
CA SER A 143 3.38 8.18 -3.38
C SER A 143 4.70 7.86 -2.66
N ILE A 144 5.07 8.70 -1.69
CA ILE A 144 6.27 8.48 -0.88
C ILE A 144 6.12 7.20 -0.06
N LEU A 145 4.99 7.02 0.63
CA LEU A 145 4.74 5.84 1.46
C LEU A 145 4.83 4.55 0.64
N TYR A 146 4.19 4.53 -0.54
CA TYR A 146 4.20 3.41 -1.47
C TYR A 146 5.62 3.05 -1.91
N LEU A 147 6.36 4.02 -2.41
CA LEU A 147 7.73 3.82 -2.92
C LEU A 147 8.69 3.38 -1.82
N VAL A 148 8.64 4.03 -0.67
CA VAL A 148 9.51 3.73 0.48
C VAL A 148 9.23 2.32 1.00
N SER A 149 7.95 1.96 1.15
CA SER A 149 7.56 0.62 1.60
C SER A 149 8.02 -0.46 0.62
N ASN A 150 7.90 -0.21 -0.70
CA ASN A 150 8.40 -1.11 -1.73
C ASN A 150 9.92 -1.31 -1.63
N ILE A 151 10.69 -0.22 -1.58
CA ILE A 151 12.16 -0.27 -1.54
C ILE A 151 12.66 -0.96 -0.28
N PHE A 152 12.24 -0.50 0.90
CA PHE A 152 12.75 -1.03 2.16
C PHE A 152 12.17 -2.40 2.51
N GLY A 153 10.92 -2.67 2.12
CA GLY A 153 10.34 -4.01 2.22
C GLY A 153 11.07 -5.01 1.32
N GLY A 154 11.38 -4.63 0.08
CA GLY A 154 12.17 -5.44 -0.84
C GLY A 154 13.62 -5.65 -0.36
N LEU A 155 14.25 -4.63 0.23
CA LEU A 155 15.57 -4.74 0.84
C LEU A 155 15.55 -5.66 2.06
N PHE A 156 14.58 -5.48 2.96
CA PHE A 156 14.37 -6.35 4.11
C PHE A 156 14.21 -7.81 3.68
N SER A 157 13.36 -8.07 2.69
CA SER A 157 13.20 -9.40 2.13
C SER A 157 14.50 -9.96 1.55
N SER A 158 15.27 -9.14 0.83
CA SER A 158 16.54 -9.57 0.21
C SER A 158 17.59 -9.98 1.24
N VAL A 159 17.53 -9.39 2.44
CA VAL A 159 18.39 -9.79 3.56
C VAL A 159 17.88 -11.07 4.24
N MET A 160 16.57 -11.22 4.36
CA MET A 160 15.96 -12.32 5.11
C MET A 160 15.90 -13.64 4.33
N ASN A 161 15.82 -13.60 2.99
CA ASN A 161 15.79 -14.77 2.14
C ASN A 161 16.40 -14.53 0.76
N GLN A 162 16.76 -15.62 0.05
CA GLN A 162 17.32 -15.56 -1.30
C GLN A 162 16.26 -15.75 -2.40
N ALA A 163 14.99 -15.80 -2.06
CA ALA A 163 13.93 -16.01 -3.04
C ALA A 163 13.75 -14.80 -3.96
N ALA A 164 13.59 -15.08 -5.24
CA ALA A 164 13.18 -14.07 -6.20
C ALA A 164 11.72 -13.64 -5.93
N GLY A 165 11.38 -12.38 -6.25
CA GLY A 165 10.03 -11.87 -5.99
C GLY A 165 9.63 -10.79 -6.99
N VAL A 166 8.32 -10.71 -7.25
CA VAL A 166 7.64 -9.67 -8.04
C VAL A 166 6.30 -9.37 -7.42
N GLY A 167 5.78 -8.18 -7.65
CA GLY A 167 4.41 -7.77 -7.28
C GLY A 167 4.34 -6.50 -6.46
N ALA A 168 3.25 -5.76 -6.65
CA ALA A 168 2.93 -4.56 -5.89
C ALA A 168 2.62 -4.83 -4.40
N SER A 169 2.50 -6.10 -4.03
CA SER A 169 2.02 -6.54 -2.72
C SER A 169 2.87 -6.00 -1.55
N VAL A 170 4.18 -5.84 -1.72
CA VAL A 170 5.06 -5.25 -0.70
C VAL A 170 4.63 -3.81 -0.38
N ALA A 171 4.37 -3.01 -1.39
CA ALA A 171 3.88 -1.64 -1.21
C ALA A 171 2.43 -1.61 -0.69
N ILE A 172 1.57 -2.55 -1.10
CA ILE A 172 0.20 -2.70 -0.61
C ILE A 172 0.20 -3.02 0.89
N PHE A 173 1.08 -3.91 1.36
CA PHE A 173 1.31 -4.11 2.80
C PHE A 173 1.85 -2.86 3.48
N GLY A 174 2.63 -2.04 2.77
CA GLY A 174 3.04 -0.72 3.22
C GLY A 174 1.87 0.25 3.40
N ILE A 175 0.89 0.26 2.49
CA ILE A 175 -0.36 1.02 2.64
C ILE A 175 -1.11 0.54 3.88
N LEU A 176 -1.24 -0.77 4.10
CA LEU A 176 -1.87 -1.34 5.30
C LEU A 176 -1.14 -0.91 6.58
N GLY A 177 0.19 -0.96 6.58
CA GLY A 177 1.02 -0.45 7.69
C GLY A 177 0.77 1.04 7.94
N GLY A 178 0.69 1.84 6.86
CA GLY A 178 0.33 3.26 6.92
C GLY A 178 -1.05 3.49 7.55
N PHE A 179 -2.03 2.64 7.26
CA PHE A 179 -3.34 2.67 7.91
C PHE A 179 -3.26 2.43 9.41
N PHE A 180 -2.51 1.42 9.84
CA PHE A 180 -2.32 1.17 11.26
C PHE A 180 -1.66 2.36 11.96
N GLY A 181 -0.61 2.91 11.37
CA GLY A 181 0.06 4.10 11.92
C GLY A 181 -0.85 5.32 11.92
N PHE A 182 -1.63 5.56 10.84
CA PHE A 182 -2.63 6.61 10.79
C PHE A 182 -3.68 6.45 11.90
N THR A 183 -4.15 5.22 12.14
CA THR A 183 -5.10 4.91 13.22
C THR A 183 -4.52 5.25 14.59
N VAL A 184 -3.27 4.86 14.83
CA VAL A 184 -2.57 5.18 16.10
C VAL A 184 -2.45 6.69 16.30
N ILE A 185 -1.99 7.43 15.28
CA ILE A 185 -1.81 8.88 15.33
C ILE A 185 -3.14 9.62 15.58
N ASN A 186 -4.23 9.12 15.01
CA ASN A 186 -5.56 9.76 15.09
C ASN A 186 -6.54 8.99 15.99
N TRP A 187 -6.06 8.17 16.93
CA TRP A 187 -6.88 7.26 17.72
C TRP A 187 -8.10 7.94 18.37
N GLU A 188 -7.89 9.11 18.99
CA GLU A 188 -8.96 9.87 19.65
C GLU A 188 -10.09 10.28 18.67
N ALA A 189 -9.74 10.52 17.42
CA ALA A 189 -10.71 10.90 16.39
C ALA A 189 -11.45 9.70 15.79
N VAL A 190 -10.79 8.52 15.72
CA VAL A 190 -11.34 7.35 15.00
C VAL A 190 -11.93 6.27 15.92
N LYS A 191 -11.54 6.22 17.21
CA LYS A 191 -11.95 5.16 18.16
C LYS A 191 -13.46 4.99 18.31
N ASN A 192 -14.22 6.08 18.17
CA ASN A 192 -15.68 6.09 18.26
C ASN A 192 -16.37 6.02 16.89
N ASN A 193 -15.61 5.97 15.81
CA ASN A 193 -16.17 5.84 14.46
C ASN A 193 -16.27 4.36 14.09
N PHE A 194 -17.45 3.78 14.37
CA PHE A 194 -17.71 2.36 14.11
C PHE A 194 -17.49 1.98 12.63
N ASN A 195 -17.89 2.84 11.70
CA ASN A 195 -17.70 2.59 10.27
C ASN A 195 -16.22 2.53 9.90
N TYR A 196 -15.38 3.41 10.47
CA TYR A 196 -13.94 3.39 10.26
C TYR A 196 -13.31 2.07 10.74
N LEU A 197 -13.68 1.62 11.94
CA LEU A 197 -13.14 0.37 12.51
C LEU A 197 -13.57 -0.87 11.72
N ILE A 198 -14.84 -0.94 11.29
CA ILE A 198 -15.31 -2.02 10.40
C ILE A 198 -14.55 -2.01 9.09
N ASN A 199 -14.35 -0.84 8.49
CA ASN A 199 -13.62 -0.72 7.24
C ASN A 199 -12.16 -1.18 7.40
N LEU A 200 -11.51 -0.82 8.51
CA LEU A 200 -10.15 -1.29 8.81
C LEU A 200 -10.09 -2.82 8.89
N ILE A 201 -11.03 -3.46 9.60
CA ILE A 201 -11.13 -4.92 9.68
C ILE A 201 -11.33 -5.53 8.29
N PHE A 202 -12.22 -4.96 7.48
CA PHE A 202 -12.48 -5.42 6.12
C PHE A 202 -11.23 -5.33 5.23
N LEU A 203 -10.45 -4.24 5.34
CA LEU A 203 -9.20 -4.07 4.62
C LEU A 203 -8.16 -5.12 5.03
N ILE A 204 -8.05 -5.43 6.33
CA ILE A 204 -7.18 -6.51 6.83
C ILE A 204 -7.58 -7.85 6.22
N ILE A 205 -8.87 -8.17 6.20
CA ILE A 205 -9.38 -9.43 5.61
C ILE A 205 -9.04 -9.50 4.13
N ILE A 206 -9.22 -8.42 3.36
CA ILE A 206 -8.87 -8.38 1.93
C ILE A 206 -7.39 -8.68 1.73
N VAL A 207 -6.50 -8.04 2.48
CA VAL A 207 -5.04 -8.23 2.33
C VAL A 207 -4.64 -9.65 2.69
N ILE A 208 -5.17 -10.20 3.78
CA ILE A 208 -4.91 -11.60 4.19
C ILE A 208 -5.42 -12.57 3.13
N ALA A 209 -6.64 -12.35 2.61
CA ALA A 209 -7.21 -13.21 1.57
C ALA A 209 -6.36 -13.19 0.29
N ASN A 210 -5.90 -12.00 -0.15
CA ASN A 210 -5.03 -11.89 -1.32
C ASN A 210 -3.65 -12.52 -1.09
N ALA A 211 -3.06 -12.36 0.08
CA ALA A 211 -1.81 -13.04 0.44
C ALA A 211 -1.99 -14.57 0.41
N SER A 212 -3.16 -15.08 0.81
CA SER A 212 -3.47 -16.51 0.84
C SER A 212 -3.69 -17.11 -0.55
N ILE A 213 -4.28 -16.36 -1.49
CA ILE A 213 -4.48 -16.81 -2.89
C ILE A 213 -3.13 -17.09 -3.56
N GLY A 214 -2.12 -16.32 -3.23
CA GLY A 214 -0.77 -16.57 -3.67
C GLY A 214 0.00 -17.66 -2.88
N ALA A 215 -0.47 -18.10 -1.69
CA ALA A 215 0.27 -18.98 -0.76
C ALA A 215 0.63 -20.39 -1.29
N GLY A 216 0.08 -20.77 -2.45
CA GLY A 216 0.46 -22.01 -3.15
C GLY A 216 1.61 -21.85 -4.15
N SER A 217 2.14 -20.66 -4.37
CA SER A 217 3.25 -20.41 -5.29
C SER A 217 4.54 -20.14 -4.51
N GLU A 218 5.66 -20.73 -4.94
CA GLU A 218 6.99 -20.47 -4.40
C GLU A 218 7.44 -18.99 -4.55
N THR A 219 6.57 -18.14 -5.12
CA THR A 219 6.85 -16.76 -5.49
C THR A 219 6.33 -15.73 -4.47
N ILE A 220 5.72 -16.15 -3.33
CA ILE A 220 5.25 -15.20 -2.32
C ILE A 220 6.39 -14.75 -1.44
N ASP A 221 6.55 -13.45 -1.40
CA ASP A 221 7.55 -12.78 -0.59
C ASP A 221 7.02 -12.38 0.80
N ASN A 222 6.85 -13.36 1.69
CA ASN A 222 6.35 -13.10 3.05
C ASN A 222 7.22 -12.10 3.83
N PHE A 223 8.53 -12.13 3.63
CA PHE A 223 9.44 -11.16 4.26
C PHE A 223 9.30 -9.78 3.64
N GLY A 224 9.04 -9.69 2.33
CA GLY A 224 8.71 -8.43 1.69
C GLY A 224 7.40 -7.84 2.22
N HIS A 225 6.37 -8.65 2.39
CA HIS A 225 5.10 -8.23 2.99
C HIS A 225 5.29 -7.69 4.42
N LEU A 226 6.03 -8.43 5.25
CA LEU A 226 6.34 -7.99 6.61
C LEU A 226 7.16 -6.68 6.61
N GLY A 227 8.19 -6.60 5.78
CA GLY A 227 9.00 -5.40 5.62
C GLY A 227 8.16 -4.21 5.15
N GLY A 228 7.33 -4.39 4.11
CA GLY A 228 6.40 -3.37 3.64
C GLY A 228 5.50 -2.85 4.76
N LEU A 229 4.86 -3.74 5.52
CA LEU A 229 4.00 -3.42 6.66
C LEU A 229 4.75 -2.58 7.73
N ILE A 230 5.93 -3.03 8.12
CA ILE A 230 6.76 -2.35 9.14
C ILE A 230 7.15 -0.95 8.67
N TYR A 231 7.73 -0.84 7.46
CA TYR A 231 8.18 0.46 6.97
C TYR A 231 7.01 1.40 6.67
N GLY A 232 5.88 0.90 6.15
CA GLY A 232 4.68 1.70 5.99
C GLY A 232 4.15 2.24 7.32
N PHE A 233 4.12 1.41 8.36
CA PHE A 233 3.75 1.82 9.71
C PHE A 233 4.68 2.90 10.28
N LEU A 234 5.99 2.75 10.13
CA LEU A 234 6.96 3.71 10.66
C LEU A 234 6.97 5.02 9.87
N PHE A 235 6.94 4.95 8.53
CA PHE A 235 7.03 6.15 7.70
C PHE A 235 5.81 7.05 7.79
N ILE A 236 4.62 6.54 8.12
CA ILE A 236 3.43 7.38 8.26
C ILE A 236 3.60 8.42 9.39
N PHE A 237 4.32 8.09 10.48
CA PHE A 237 4.62 9.05 11.56
C PHE A 237 5.50 10.21 11.10
N VAL A 238 6.30 10.00 10.05
CA VAL A 238 7.12 11.07 9.45
C VAL A 238 6.31 11.92 8.48
N LEU A 239 5.37 11.29 7.77
CA LEU A 239 4.65 11.91 6.65
C LEU A 239 3.45 12.74 7.08
N ILE A 240 2.80 12.42 8.20
CA ILE A 240 1.58 13.10 8.62
C ILE A 240 1.71 13.69 10.02
N GLU A 241 0.80 14.63 10.31
CA GLU A 241 0.61 15.23 11.62
C GLU A 241 -0.81 14.93 12.10
N PRO A 242 -1.07 14.87 13.42
CA PRO A 242 -2.40 14.64 13.97
C PRO A 242 -3.39 15.70 13.48
N LYS A 243 -4.58 15.29 13.03
CA LYS A 243 -5.59 16.21 12.49
C LYS A 243 -6.33 17.01 13.55
N ASN A 244 -6.38 16.54 14.80
CA ASN A 244 -7.06 17.21 15.91
C ASN A 244 -6.14 17.27 17.13
N GLY A 245 -5.55 18.43 17.38
CA GLY A 245 -4.71 18.62 18.53
C GLY A 245 -5.12 19.83 19.36
N ASN A 246 -5.70 19.60 20.54
CA ASN A 246 -5.47 20.50 21.63
C ASN A 246 -3.95 20.39 21.91
N ARG A 247 -3.22 21.45 21.58
CA ARG A 247 -1.75 21.46 21.40
C ARG A 247 -0.88 21.07 22.62
N SER A 248 -1.47 20.74 23.78
CA SER A 248 -0.66 20.72 25.01
C SER A 248 -0.10 19.35 25.44
N SER A 249 -0.80 18.24 25.28
CA SER A 249 -0.27 16.93 25.71
C SER A 249 -0.05 15.95 24.55
N LEU A 250 -1.01 15.84 23.63
CA LEU A 250 -0.94 14.94 22.48
C LEU A 250 0.20 15.29 21.50
N TRP A 251 0.55 16.57 21.36
CA TRP A 251 1.67 16.98 20.50
C TRP A 251 3.03 16.58 21.05
N MET A 252 3.24 16.62 22.36
CA MET A 252 4.51 16.15 22.95
C MET A 252 4.66 14.64 22.81
N GLU A 253 3.58 13.88 22.97
CA GLU A 253 3.59 12.44 22.74
C GLU A 253 3.81 12.11 21.26
N PHE A 254 3.16 12.82 20.35
CA PHE A 254 3.34 12.64 18.90
C PHE A 254 4.76 12.97 18.45
N ASP A 255 5.35 14.05 18.93
CA ASP A 255 6.75 14.40 18.64
C ASP A 255 7.72 13.34 19.14
N ALA A 256 7.44 12.73 20.31
CA ALA A 256 8.20 11.60 20.79
C ALA A 256 8.05 10.38 19.85
N TRP A 257 6.84 10.00 19.48
CA TRP A 257 6.58 8.91 18.55
C TRP A 257 7.26 9.12 17.19
N LYS A 258 7.19 10.34 16.65
CA LYS A 258 7.87 10.73 15.40
C LYS A 258 9.39 10.56 15.53
N LYS A 259 9.99 11.02 16.64
CA LYS A 259 11.43 10.85 16.90
C LYS A 259 11.82 9.37 17.00
N TYR A 260 11.04 8.56 17.72
CA TYR A 260 11.28 7.12 17.80
C TYR A 260 11.13 6.43 16.45
N ALA A 261 10.13 6.77 15.65
CA ALA A 261 9.97 6.25 14.30
C ALA A 261 11.18 6.58 13.42
N VAL A 262 11.67 7.83 13.44
CA VAL A 262 12.88 8.23 12.69
C VAL A 262 14.10 7.44 13.16
N ILE A 263 14.30 7.30 14.47
CA ILE A 263 15.43 6.54 15.03
C ILE A 263 15.36 5.07 14.57
N LEU A 264 14.19 4.45 14.67
CA LEU A 264 13.99 3.06 14.27
C LEU A 264 14.22 2.86 12.77
N ILE A 265 13.73 3.79 11.94
CA ILE A 265 13.97 3.78 10.48
C ILE A 265 15.47 3.88 10.20
N CYS A 266 16.16 4.87 10.77
CA CYS A 266 17.59 5.06 10.56
C CYS A 266 18.41 3.85 11.05
N ALA A 267 18.10 3.32 12.24
CA ALA A 267 18.79 2.16 12.80
C ALA A 267 18.57 0.89 11.95
N SER A 268 17.33 0.64 11.51
CA SER A 268 17.00 -0.51 10.67
C SER A 268 17.65 -0.41 9.29
N ILE A 269 17.66 0.76 8.67
CA ILE A 269 18.33 0.99 7.39
C ILE A 269 19.84 0.78 7.56
N ALA A 270 20.46 1.34 8.60
CA ALA A 270 21.88 1.14 8.86
C ALA A 270 22.22 -0.34 9.03
N LEU A 271 21.40 -1.08 9.81
CA LEU A 271 21.55 -2.52 9.97
C LEU A 271 21.43 -3.27 8.63
N LEU A 272 20.41 -2.97 7.83
CA LEU A 272 20.21 -3.61 6.53
C LEU A 272 21.37 -3.31 5.58
N VAL A 273 21.91 -2.08 5.59
CA VAL A 273 23.09 -1.72 4.77
C VAL A 273 24.33 -2.47 5.24
N ILE A 274 24.57 -2.59 6.54
CA ILE A 274 25.69 -3.37 7.09
C ILE A 274 25.57 -4.83 6.68
N VAL A 275 24.42 -5.45 6.87
CA VAL A 275 24.18 -6.84 6.49
C VAL A 275 24.35 -7.02 4.97
N PHE A 276 23.78 -6.10 4.17
CA PHE A 276 23.95 -6.08 2.72
C PHE A 276 25.44 -6.03 2.32
N TRP A 277 26.25 -5.17 2.96
CA TRP A 277 27.68 -5.06 2.71
C TRP A 277 28.44 -6.35 3.09
N LEU A 278 28.07 -6.98 4.20
CA LEU A 278 28.66 -8.27 4.59
C LEU A 278 28.38 -9.37 3.56
N PHE A 279 27.15 -9.47 3.04
CA PHE A 279 26.80 -10.44 1.99
C PHE A 279 27.43 -10.14 0.63
N GLN A 280 27.84 -8.89 0.37
CA GLN A 280 28.54 -8.54 -0.87
C GLN A 280 29.99 -8.99 -0.88
N ASN A 281 30.61 -9.11 0.29
CA ASN A 281 32.04 -9.39 0.45
C ASN A 281 32.36 -10.85 0.81
N HIS A 282 31.34 -11.69 0.90
CA HIS A 282 31.43 -13.15 1.06
C HIS A 282 30.74 -13.87 -0.10
#